data_108ca3cecafada9b9a3ea6bd01c39e73
#
_entry.id   108ca3cecafada9b9a3ea6bd01c39e73
#
_cell.length_a   1.000
_cell.length_b   1.000
_cell.length_c   1.000
_cell.angle_alpha   90.00
_cell.angle_beta   90.00
_cell.angle_gamma   90.00
#
_symmetry.space_group_name_H-M   'P 1'
#
loop_
_entity.id
_entity.type
_entity.pdbx_description
1 polymer ?
#
loop_
_entity_poly.entity_id
_entity_poly.type
_entity_poly.pdbx_seq_one_letter_code
_entity_poly.pdbx_strand_id
1 'polypeptide(L)'
;LHPRVRRQRQMCIRDRGMQGVHLYNKSAWDRQTTLHFDACAGRNSHLSPTGTAVEATDLDSLLQGAPVTLLKMDIEGSESKALTGAAHTIITWRPKLYVCAYHRNEDLFSLPLQILSLCPDYKLYFRHSPYIPAWESNFYCIPTHLDDNDH
;
A
#
# COMPACT_ATOMS: atom_id res chain seq x y z
N LEU A 1 -0.45 -11.97 4.81
CA LEU A 1 0.24 -12.14 6.09
C LEU A 1 -0.63 -12.99 7.02
N HIS A 2 -0.07 -14.09 7.55
CA HIS A 2 -0.76 -14.98 8.48
C HIS A 2 -1.38 -14.17 9.64
N PRO A 3 -2.63 -14.44 10.08
CA PRO A 3 -3.30 -13.68 11.15
C PRO A 3 -2.47 -13.54 12.43
N ARG A 4 -1.60 -14.51 12.73
CA ARG A 4 -0.66 -14.46 13.85
C ARG A 4 0.40 -13.37 13.68
N VAL A 5 0.90 -13.12 12.48
CA VAL A 5 1.93 -12.11 12.21
C VAL A 5 1.33 -10.69 12.30
N ARG A 6 0.09 -10.49 11.85
CA ARG A 6 -0.65 -9.23 12.05
C ARG A 6 -0.85 -8.92 13.53
N ARG A 7 -1.32 -9.90 14.32
CA ARG A 7 -1.47 -9.74 15.78
C ARG A 7 -0.14 -9.43 16.46
N GLN A 8 0.95 -10.10 16.07
CA GLN A 8 2.28 -9.84 16.63
C GLN A 8 2.77 -8.43 16.32
N ARG A 9 2.60 -7.92 15.08
CA ARG A 9 2.97 -6.54 14.73
C ARG A 9 2.15 -5.50 15.50
N GLN A 10 0.84 -5.71 15.64
CA GLN A 10 -0.02 -4.84 16.44
C GLN A 10 0.33 -4.86 17.92
N MET A 11 0.67 -6.02 18.47
CA MET A 11 1.16 -6.17 19.85
C MET A 11 2.50 -5.43 20.02
N CYS A 12 3.47 -5.63 19.12
CA CYS A 12 4.77 -4.96 19.20
C CYS A 12 4.69 -3.43 19.18
N ILE A 13 3.73 -2.85 18.45
CA ILE A 13 3.51 -1.39 18.45
C ILE A 13 2.92 -0.94 19.79
N ARG A 14 1.92 -1.65 20.32
CA ARG A 14 1.32 -1.36 21.64
C ARG A 14 2.31 -1.52 22.76
N ASP A 15 3.05 -2.63 22.78
CA ASP A 15 3.96 -2.99 23.87
C ASP A 15 5.18 -2.06 23.97
N ARG A 16 5.53 -1.38 22.86
CA ARG A 16 6.64 -0.41 22.83
C ARG A 16 6.22 1.01 23.19
N GLY A 17 4.96 1.25 23.53
CA GLY A 17 4.47 2.56 23.95
C GLY A 17 4.68 3.66 22.88
N MET A 18 4.70 3.29 21.58
CA MET A 18 4.89 4.24 20.49
C MET A 18 3.72 5.22 20.46
N GLN A 19 4.01 6.49 20.67
CA GLN A 19 3.04 7.57 20.55
C GLN A 19 2.86 7.97 19.09
N GLY A 20 1.67 8.48 18.74
CA GLY A 20 1.36 8.98 17.39
C GLY A 20 1.11 7.87 16.36
N VAL A 21 0.89 6.61 16.79
CA VAL A 21 0.54 5.51 15.90
C VAL A 21 -0.95 5.23 15.97
N HIS A 22 -1.63 5.35 14.84
CA HIS A 22 -3.04 5.00 14.68
C HIS A 22 -3.18 3.68 13.94
N LEU A 23 -3.87 2.71 14.55
CA LEU A 23 -4.09 1.38 13.98
C LEU A 23 -5.53 1.25 13.51
N TYR A 24 -5.69 0.91 12.24
CA TYR A 24 -6.98 0.66 11.61
C TYR A 24 -7.08 -0.82 11.20
N ASN A 25 -8.11 -1.52 11.68
CA ASN A 25 -8.37 -2.91 11.30
C ASN A 25 -9.22 -2.95 10.01
N LYS A 26 -8.69 -2.34 8.96
CA LYS A 26 -9.37 -2.22 7.65
C LYS A 26 -8.43 -2.62 6.53
N SER A 27 -8.97 -3.09 5.42
CA SER A 27 -8.23 -3.26 4.18
C SER A 27 -8.17 -1.95 3.41
N ALA A 28 -7.01 -1.62 2.84
CA ALA A 28 -6.91 -0.48 1.94
C ALA A 28 -7.54 -0.85 0.59
N TRP A 29 -8.43 0.00 0.08
CA TRP A 29 -9.20 -0.24 -1.14
C TRP A 29 -9.49 1.06 -1.88
N ASP A 30 -10.31 1.01 -2.96
CA ASP A 30 -10.68 2.18 -3.74
C ASP A 30 -11.90 2.95 -3.18
N ARG A 31 -12.59 2.38 -2.18
CA ARG A 31 -13.77 2.97 -1.52
C ARG A 31 -14.12 2.22 -0.24
N GLN A 32 -15.03 2.79 0.53
CA GLN A 32 -15.59 2.11 1.68
C GLN A 32 -16.50 0.96 1.24
N THR A 33 -16.19 -0.26 1.70
CA THR A 33 -16.95 -1.47 1.37
C THR A 33 -16.60 -2.60 2.34
N THR A 34 -17.27 -3.74 2.19
CA THR A 34 -16.89 -4.99 2.85
C THR A 34 -16.33 -5.94 1.81
N LEU A 35 -15.14 -6.44 2.04
CA LEU A 35 -14.49 -7.46 1.22
C LEU A 35 -14.54 -8.80 1.93
N HIS A 36 -14.59 -9.87 1.17
CA HIS A 36 -14.55 -11.23 1.71
C HIS A 36 -13.26 -11.89 1.28
N PHE A 37 -12.45 -12.34 2.25
CA PHE A 37 -11.17 -12.98 2.02
C PHE A 37 -11.20 -14.45 2.45
N ASP A 38 -10.73 -15.33 1.60
CA ASP A 38 -10.47 -16.70 2.00
C ASP A 38 -9.18 -16.76 2.83
N ALA A 39 -9.32 -17.07 4.11
CA ALA A 39 -8.22 -17.18 5.05
C ALA A 39 -7.49 -18.54 4.99
N CYS A 40 -8.02 -19.51 4.25
CA CYS A 40 -7.49 -20.88 4.19
C CYS A 40 -6.31 -21.02 3.24
N ALA A 41 -6.05 -20.06 2.37
CA ALA A 41 -5.04 -20.15 1.32
C ALA A 41 -3.60 -19.76 1.75
N GLY A 42 -3.33 -19.59 3.04
CA GLY A 42 -1.99 -19.29 3.56
C GLY A 42 -1.43 -17.95 3.04
N ARG A 43 -0.37 -17.98 2.21
CA ARG A 43 0.23 -16.77 1.62
C ARG A 43 -0.60 -16.16 0.47
N ASN A 44 -1.56 -16.89 -0.06
CA ASN A 44 -2.39 -16.48 -1.20
C ASN A 44 -3.80 -16.10 -0.75
N SER A 45 -3.93 -15.20 0.23
CA SER A 45 -5.25 -14.63 0.57
C SER A 45 -5.81 -13.93 -0.66
N HIS A 46 -6.94 -14.44 -1.18
CA HIS A 46 -7.61 -13.85 -2.34
C HIS A 46 -9.06 -13.50 -1.98
N LEU A 47 -9.63 -12.61 -2.75
CA LEU A 47 -11.05 -12.26 -2.64
C LEU A 47 -11.89 -13.49 -2.97
N SER A 48 -12.81 -13.85 -2.07
CA SER A 48 -13.69 -15.00 -2.22
C SER A 48 -15.08 -14.65 -1.74
N PRO A 49 -16.15 -15.01 -2.47
CA PRO A 49 -17.53 -14.73 -2.05
C PRO A 49 -17.91 -15.36 -0.71
N THR A 50 -17.23 -16.43 -0.30
CA THR A 50 -17.51 -17.21 0.91
C THR A 50 -16.51 -16.98 2.04
N GLY A 51 -15.59 -16.03 1.86
CA GLY A 51 -14.51 -15.77 2.81
C GLY A 51 -14.95 -14.95 4.04
N THR A 52 -13.99 -14.71 4.94
CA THR A 52 -14.20 -13.86 6.11
C THR A 52 -14.42 -12.40 5.68
N ALA A 53 -15.48 -11.78 6.17
CA ALA A 53 -15.77 -10.37 5.92
C ALA A 53 -14.74 -9.47 6.59
N VAL A 54 -14.19 -8.52 5.84
CA VAL A 54 -13.24 -7.51 6.30
C VAL A 54 -13.69 -6.14 5.80
N GLU A 55 -13.79 -5.17 6.69
CA GLU A 55 -14.03 -3.80 6.29
C GLU A 55 -12.88 -3.26 5.44
N ALA A 56 -13.23 -2.58 4.36
CA ALA A 56 -12.29 -1.91 3.48
C ALA A 56 -12.62 -0.42 3.40
N THR A 57 -11.59 0.39 3.23
CA THR A 57 -11.71 1.85 3.10
C THR A 57 -10.66 2.39 2.15
N ASP A 58 -10.98 3.51 1.53
CA ASP A 58 -10.01 4.31 0.80
C ASP A 58 -9.20 5.20 1.75
N LEU A 59 -7.97 5.51 1.36
CA LEU A 59 -7.08 6.34 2.15
C LEU A 59 -7.51 7.80 2.20
N ASP A 60 -8.11 8.30 1.13
CA ASP A 60 -8.58 9.70 1.08
C ASP A 60 -9.65 9.95 2.14
N SER A 61 -10.64 9.04 2.27
CA SER A 61 -11.66 9.11 3.34
C SER A 61 -11.07 8.93 4.74
N LEU A 62 -10.08 8.04 4.88
CA LEU A 62 -9.45 7.75 6.16
C LEU A 62 -8.63 8.92 6.69
N LEU A 63 -7.89 9.58 5.81
CA LEU A 63 -6.96 10.66 6.13
C LEU A 63 -7.65 12.03 6.22
N GLN A 64 -8.81 12.20 5.60
CA GLN A 64 -9.61 13.44 5.65
C GLN A 64 -8.79 14.70 5.31
N GLY A 65 -7.88 14.59 4.34
CA GLY A 65 -7.03 15.69 3.90
C GLY A 65 -5.80 15.96 4.77
N ALA A 66 -5.51 15.09 5.75
CA ALA A 66 -4.28 15.21 6.54
C ALA A 66 -3.03 15.07 5.65
N PRO A 67 -1.95 15.85 5.92
CA PRO A 67 -0.73 15.81 5.13
C PRO A 67 -0.01 14.45 5.26
N VAL A 68 0.50 13.97 4.13
CA VAL A 68 1.21 12.70 4.03
C VAL A 68 2.56 12.91 3.36
N THR A 69 3.61 12.38 3.97
CA THR A 69 4.99 12.47 3.45
C THR A 69 5.48 11.16 2.83
N LEU A 70 4.92 10.03 3.26
CA LEU A 70 5.27 8.70 2.77
C LEU A 70 4.04 7.79 2.78
N LEU A 71 3.82 7.07 1.69
CA LEU A 71 2.90 5.94 1.60
C LEU A 71 3.68 4.66 1.28
N LYS A 72 3.54 3.65 2.14
CA LYS A 72 4.05 2.30 1.86
C LYS A 72 2.87 1.36 1.62
N MET A 73 2.91 0.66 0.50
CA MET A 73 1.90 -0.33 0.10
C MET A 73 2.56 -1.68 -0.12
N ASP A 74 2.16 -2.66 0.70
CA ASP A 74 2.56 -4.07 0.65
C ASP A 74 1.33 -4.86 1.11
N ILE A 75 0.34 -4.97 0.22
CA ILE A 75 -1.05 -5.29 0.53
C ILE A 75 -1.61 -6.42 -0.34
N GLU A 76 -0.74 -7.34 -0.70
CA GLU A 76 -1.07 -8.64 -1.27
C GLU A 76 -1.90 -8.56 -2.57
N GLY A 77 -1.50 -7.66 -3.51
CA GLY A 77 -2.10 -7.50 -4.83
C GLY A 77 -3.32 -6.55 -4.88
N SER A 78 -3.52 -5.74 -3.85
CA SER A 78 -4.55 -4.69 -3.82
C SER A 78 -3.97 -3.29 -4.06
N GLU A 79 -2.69 -3.20 -4.46
CA GLU A 79 -1.94 -1.94 -4.61
C GLU A 79 -2.61 -0.98 -5.58
N SER A 80 -3.06 -1.46 -6.74
CA SER A 80 -3.76 -0.63 -7.72
C SER A 80 -5.07 -0.04 -7.17
N LYS A 81 -5.81 -0.83 -6.38
CA LYS A 81 -7.04 -0.35 -5.73
C LYS A 81 -6.74 0.68 -4.64
N ALA A 82 -5.70 0.44 -3.83
CA ALA A 82 -5.29 1.39 -2.80
C ALA A 82 -4.73 2.68 -3.39
N LEU A 83 -4.00 2.64 -4.52
CA LEU A 83 -3.57 3.84 -5.25
C LEU A 83 -4.77 4.65 -5.74
N THR A 84 -5.82 3.99 -6.25
CA THR A 84 -7.07 4.65 -6.63
C THR A 84 -7.72 5.33 -5.42
N GLY A 85 -7.78 4.64 -4.28
CA GLY A 85 -8.37 5.17 -3.04
C GLY A 85 -7.48 6.19 -2.31
N ALA A 86 -6.28 6.45 -2.79
CA ALA A 86 -5.34 7.46 -2.30
C ALA A 86 -5.10 8.58 -3.33
N ALA A 87 -5.87 8.64 -4.41
CA ALA A 87 -5.59 9.51 -5.54
C ALA A 87 -5.55 10.98 -5.14
N HIS A 88 -6.52 11.45 -4.37
CA HIS A 88 -6.55 12.84 -3.88
C HIS A 88 -5.35 13.14 -2.98
N THR A 89 -5.02 12.25 -2.06
CA THR A 89 -3.86 12.37 -1.16
C THR A 89 -2.56 12.44 -1.97
N ILE A 90 -2.38 11.57 -2.97
CA ILE A 90 -1.18 11.52 -3.82
C ILE A 90 -1.04 12.82 -4.63
N ILE A 91 -2.12 13.28 -5.27
CA ILE A 91 -2.11 14.50 -6.08
C ILE A 91 -1.84 15.74 -5.23
N THR A 92 -2.45 15.82 -4.04
CA THR A 92 -2.38 16.99 -3.17
C THR A 92 -1.04 17.10 -2.44
N TRP A 93 -0.61 16.02 -1.79
CA TRP A 93 0.55 16.03 -0.90
C TRP A 93 1.84 15.52 -1.54
N ARG A 94 1.74 14.83 -2.68
CA ARG A 94 2.89 14.25 -3.40
C ARG A 94 3.86 13.51 -2.48
N PRO A 95 3.37 12.55 -1.69
CA PRO A 95 4.21 11.81 -0.76
C PRO A 95 5.23 10.96 -1.52
N LYS A 96 6.35 10.62 -0.92
CA LYS A 96 7.19 9.50 -1.39
C LYS A 96 6.34 8.23 -1.38
N LEU A 97 6.43 7.41 -2.46
CA LEU A 97 5.70 6.16 -2.53
C LEU A 97 6.68 4.99 -2.48
N TYR A 98 6.33 3.98 -1.69
CA TYR A 98 6.97 2.67 -1.69
C TYR A 98 5.90 1.63 -1.98
N VAL A 99 5.91 1.07 -3.20
CA VAL A 99 4.84 0.18 -3.69
C VAL A 99 5.43 -1.15 -4.10
N CYS A 100 4.95 -2.23 -3.48
CA CYS A 100 5.33 -3.58 -3.85
C CYS A 100 4.68 -3.95 -5.19
N ALA A 101 5.47 -4.59 -6.08
CA ALA A 101 5.07 -4.90 -7.45
C ALA A 101 5.36 -6.37 -7.80
N TYR A 102 5.19 -7.27 -6.84
CA TYR A 102 5.46 -8.68 -7.01
C TYR A 102 4.25 -9.60 -6.73
N HIS A 103 3.12 -9.01 -6.38
CA HIS A 103 1.93 -9.80 -6.08
C HIS A 103 1.18 -10.23 -7.33
N ARG A 104 1.26 -9.45 -8.41
CA ARG A 104 0.64 -9.75 -9.71
C ARG A 104 1.62 -9.50 -10.85
N ASN A 105 1.55 -10.30 -11.89
CA ASN A 105 2.47 -10.16 -13.04
C ASN A 105 2.34 -8.80 -13.74
N GLU A 106 1.12 -8.28 -13.80
CA GLU A 106 0.81 -6.98 -14.42
C GLU A 106 1.32 -5.78 -13.61
N ASP A 107 1.58 -5.94 -12.31
CA ASP A 107 1.95 -4.85 -11.40
C ASP A 107 3.25 -4.14 -11.83
N LEU A 108 4.17 -4.87 -12.46
CA LEU A 108 5.42 -4.30 -12.99
C LEU A 108 5.18 -3.19 -14.04
N PHE A 109 4.04 -3.24 -14.72
CA PHE A 109 3.70 -2.27 -15.77
C PHE A 109 2.52 -1.39 -15.38
N SER A 110 1.50 -1.96 -14.75
CA SER A 110 0.26 -1.25 -14.42
C SER A 110 0.44 -0.22 -13.31
N LEU A 111 1.18 -0.56 -12.24
CA LEU A 111 1.39 0.34 -11.10
C LEU A 111 2.19 1.60 -11.48
N PRO A 112 3.36 1.52 -12.15
CA PRO A 112 4.09 2.72 -12.55
C PRO A 112 3.28 3.60 -13.52
N LEU A 113 2.54 3.02 -14.45
CA LEU A 113 1.67 3.78 -15.36
C LEU A 113 0.54 4.48 -14.58
N GLN A 114 -0.08 3.81 -13.62
CA GLN A 114 -1.11 4.38 -12.76
C GLN A 114 -0.55 5.55 -11.92
N ILE A 115 0.62 5.38 -11.32
CA ILE A 115 1.28 6.42 -10.51
C ILE A 115 1.57 7.65 -11.37
N LEU A 116 2.16 7.46 -12.56
CA LEU A 116 2.45 8.56 -13.48
C LEU A 116 1.20 9.22 -14.04
N SER A 117 0.08 8.49 -14.17
CA SER A 117 -1.20 9.08 -14.57
C SER A 117 -1.79 9.98 -13.47
N LEU A 118 -1.54 9.68 -12.21
CA LEU A 118 -1.95 10.53 -11.07
C LEU A 118 -1.06 11.76 -10.94
N CYS A 119 0.26 11.56 -11.03
CA CYS A 119 1.26 12.61 -10.91
C CYS A 119 2.43 12.36 -11.84
N PRO A 120 2.50 13.02 -13.02
CA PRO A 120 3.54 12.80 -14.03
C PRO A 120 4.96 13.18 -13.58
N ASP A 121 5.09 13.97 -12.54
CA ASP A 121 6.36 14.49 -12.00
C ASP A 121 7.04 13.56 -10.99
N TYR A 122 6.55 12.34 -10.81
CA TYR A 122 7.28 11.34 -10.03
C TYR A 122 8.46 10.76 -10.81
N LYS A 123 9.62 10.70 -10.18
CA LYS A 123 10.73 9.83 -10.60
C LYS A 123 10.53 8.44 -9.99
N LEU A 124 10.53 7.42 -10.83
CA LEU A 124 10.30 6.04 -10.43
C LEU A 124 11.61 5.27 -10.44
N TYR A 125 11.96 4.68 -9.31
CA TYR A 125 13.11 3.81 -9.15
C TYR A 125 12.62 2.40 -8.87
N PHE A 126 12.98 1.46 -9.73
CA PHE A 126 12.70 0.04 -9.50
C PHE A 126 13.85 -0.62 -8.77
N ARG A 127 13.56 -1.37 -7.73
CA ARG A 127 14.53 -2.17 -6.99
C ARG A 127 14.00 -3.58 -6.81
N HIS A 128 14.88 -4.52 -7.07
CA HIS A 128 14.67 -5.93 -6.80
C HIS A 128 15.72 -6.38 -5.80
N SER A 129 15.30 -6.91 -4.66
CA SER A 129 16.21 -7.53 -3.70
C SER A 129 16.48 -8.98 -4.12
N PRO A 130 17.72 -9.50 -4.00
CA PRO A 130 18.07 -10.84 -4.46
C PRO A 130 17.47 -11.96 -3.60
N TYR A 131 16.21 -11.89 -3.32
CA TYR A 131 15.42 -12.89 -2.63
C TYR A 131 14.49 -13.62 -3.62
N ILE A 132 14.50 -14.92 -3.58
CA ILE A 132 13.91 -15.91 -4.48
C ILE A 132 12.49 -15.57 -4.96
N PRO A 133 12.16 -15.84 -6.21
CA PRO A 133 12.74 -15.42 -7.49
C PRO A 133 12.16 -14.11 -8.05
N ALA A 134 11.08 -13.55 -7.50
CA ALA A 134 10.48 -12.29 -7.91
C ALA A 134 9.97 -11.46 -6.72
N TRP A 135 10.10 -11.99 -5.52
CA TRP A 135 9.66 -11.33 -4.29
C TRP A 135 10.60 -10.15 -3.98
N GLU A 136 10.06 -9.13 -3.30
CA GLU A 136 10.80 -7.91 -2.99
C GLU A 136 11.15 -7.04 -4.22
N SER A 137 10.31 -7.08 -5.25
CA SER A 137 10.36 -6.13 -6.35
C SER A 137 9.48 -4.94 -6.03
N ASN A 138 10.07 -3.75 -5.97
CA ASN A 138 9.39 -2.58 -5.43
C ASN A 138 9.66 -1.33 -6.28
N PHE A 139 8.66 -0.47 -6.39
CA PHE A 139 8.81 0.89 -6.89
C PHE A 139 8.98 1.88 -5.74
N TYR A 140 10.02 2.69 -5.83
CA TYR A 140 10.23 3.88 -5.02
C TYR A 140 9.95 5.08 -5.90
N CYS A 141 8.93 5.84 -5.56
CA CYS A 141 8.52 6.98 -6.37
C CYS A 141 8.76 8.25 -5.57
N ILE A 142 9.56 9.16 -6.13
CA ILE A 142 10.00 10.39 -5.48
C ILE A 142 9.50 11.56 -6.32
N PRO A 143 8.73 12.49 -5.74
CA PRO A 143 8.32 13.70 -6.45
C PRO A 143 9.55 14.57 -6.78
N THR A 144 9.61 15.14 -7.97
CA THR A 144 10.79 15.90 -8.45
C THR A 144 11.11 17.12 -7.58
N HIS A 145 10.10 17.77 -6.98
CA HIS A 145 10.33 18.91 -6.09
C HIS A 145 11.09 18.58 -4.80
N LEU A 146 11.26 17.29 -4.45
CA LEU A 146 12.04 16.85 -3.30
C LEU A 146 13.49 16.46 -3.70
N ASP A 147 13.75 16.26 -5.00
CA ASP A 147 15.07 15.88 -5.51
C ASP A 147 16.04 17.08 -5.60
N ASP A 148 15.50 18.31 -5.73
CA ASP A 148 16.29 19.52 -5.92
C ASP A 148 16.91 20.08 -4.61
N ASN A 149 16.58 19.49 -3.45
CA ASN A 149 17.03 19.95 -2.14
C ASN A 149 18.10 19.05 -1.47
N ASP A 150 18.53 17.98 -2.13
CA ASP A 150 19.52 17.01 -1.57
C ASP A 150 20.93 17.16 -2.19
N HIS A 151 21.34 18.41 -2.59
CA HIS A 151 22.69 18.71 -3.07
C HIS A 151 23.37 19.79 -2.21
#